data_741281c7a672af0a800a167ebc7c4c8a
#
_entry.id   741281c7a672af0a800a167ebc7c4c8a
#
_cell.length_a   1.000
_cell.length_b   1.000
_cell.length_c   1.000
_cell.angle_alpha   90.00
_cell.angle_beta   90.00
_cell.angle_gamma   90.00
#
_symmetry.space_group_name_H-M   'P 1'
#
loop_
_entity.id
_entity.type
_entity.pdbx_description
1 polymer ?
#
loop_
_entity_poly.entity_id
_entity_poly.type
_entity_poly.pdbx_seq_one_letter_code
_entity_poly.pdbx_strand_id
1 'polypeptide(L)'
;ARKGFWFRVDENGEFVGGISKFLQDRKEEVIKALGLKNGDFVGLAAGKKLEAQKTAGVYRKLLGAASEKHMKKDCYEFCWIVDFPMYEIGEESGELEFCHNPFSMPQGGMDALNNQDPLEILAYQYDLVCNGVELSSGAVRNHDPEIMIKAFELVGLGEADVKAKFPAMYNAFCYGAPP
;
A
#
# COMPACT_ATOMS: atom_id res chain seq x y z
N ALA A 1 11.26 5.73 14.07
CA ALA A 1 12.38 6.15 13.21
C ALA A 1 12.45 5.21 12.01
N ARG A 2 12.39 5.75 10.79
CA ARG A 2 12.50 4.98 9.53
C ARG A 2 13.85 4.30 9.48
N LYS A 3 13.88 2.96 9.38
CA LYS A 3 15.12 2.17 9.31
C LYS A 3 15.47 1.91 7.84
N GLY A 4 16.25 2.82 7.27
CA GLY A 4 16.83 2.66 5.95
C GLY A 4 18.30 2.30 6.06
N PHE A 5 18.76 1.40 5.19
CA PHE A 5 20.14 0.92 5.12
C PHE A 5 20.61 0.96 3.68
N TRP A 6 21.91 0.88 3.47
CA TRP A 6 22.50 0.86 2.14
C TRP A 6 23.83 0.14 2.11
N PHE A 7 24.22 -0.30 0.95
CA PHE A 7 25.58 -0.71 0.59
C PHE A 7 25.77 -0.53 -0.91
N ARG A 8 26.98 -0.63 -1.38
CA ARG A 8 27.31 -0.64 -2.82
C ARG A 8 28.23 -1.79 -3.15
N VAL A 9 28.22 -2.19 -4.41
CA VAL A 9 29.20 -3.12 -4.98
C VAL A 9 30.30 -2.29 -5.63
N ASP A 10 31.55 -2.47 -5.21
CA ASP A 10 32.67 -1.76 -5.82
C ASP A 10 33.10 -2.37 -7.16
N GLU A 11 34.16 -1.83 -7.77
CA GLU A 11 34.67 -2.29 -9.05
C GLU A 11 35.26 -3.69 -9.00
N ASN A 12 35.66 -4.17 -7.82
CA ASN A 12 36.18 -5.52 -7.58
C ASN A 12 35.07 -6.52 -7.19
N GLY A 13 33.82 -6.08 -7.14
CA GLY A 13 32.69 -6.88 -6.71
C GLY A 13 32.57 -7.00 -5.19
N GLU A 14 33.30 -6.19 -4.40
CA GLU A 14 33.19 -6.22 -2.94
C GLU A 14 32.07 -5.33 -2.43
N PHE A 15 31.41 -5.76 -1.35
CA PHE A 15 30.39 -4.95 -0.68
C PHE A 15 31.07 -3.92 0.23
N VAL A 16 30.77 -2.64 -0.01
CA VAL A 16 31.36 -1.53 0.73
C VAL A 16 30.30 -0.53 1.22
N GLY A 17 30.57 0.10 2.35
CA GLY A 17 29.73 1.11 2.95
C GLY A 17 28.49 0.55 3.69
N GLY A 18 27.83 1.40 4.45
CA GLY A 18 26.59 1.10 5.18
C GLY A 18 26.63 -0.21 5.96
N ILE A 19 25.73 -1.12 5.61
CA ILE A 19 25.61 -2.44 6.28
C ILE A 19 26.44 -3.55 5.62
N SER A 20 27.33 -3.22 4.69
CA SER A 20 28.12 -4.21 3.94
C SER A 20 28.80 -5.27 4.82
N LYS A 21 29.32 -4.87 5.98
CA LYS A 21 30.01 -5.77 6.93
C LYS A 21 29.13 -6.93 7.44
N PHE A 22 27.82 -6.76 7.46
CA PHE A 22 26.88 -7.79 7.91
C PHE A 22 26.44 -8.74 6.79
N LEU A 23 26.83 -8.47 5.56
CA LEU A 23 26.41 -9.21 4.37
C LEU A 23 27.56 -9.99 3.73
N GLN A 24 28.80 -9.87 4.24
CA GLN A 24 29.98 -10.50 3.65
C GLN A 24 29.87 -12.03 3.56
N ASP A 25 29.38 -12.68 4.64
CA ASP A 25 29.24 -14.14 4.71
C ASP A 25 28.16 -14.67 3.75
N ARG A 26 27.29 -13.80 3.24
CA ARG A 26 26.18 -14.12 2.32
C ARG A 26 26.29 -13.39 0.98
N LYS A 27 27.45 -12.90 0.65
CA LYS A 27 27.71 -12.06 -0.52
C LYS A 27 27.22 -12.68 -1.82
N GLU A 28 27.61 -13.93 -2.08
CA GLU A 28 27.23 -14.64 -3.31
C GLU A 28 25.71 -14.84 -3.42
N GLU A 29 25.06 -15.16 -2.30
CA GLU A 29 23.60 -15.31 -2.23
C GLU A 29 22.89 -14.00 -2.55
N VAL A 30 23.36 -12.90 -1.96
CA VAL A 30 22.79 -11.54 -2.17
C VAL A 30 23.00 -11.09 -3.62
N ILE A 31 24.18 -11.27 -4.18
CA ILE A 31 24.48 -10.98 -5.59
C ILE A 31 23.52 -11.72 -6.51
N LYS A 32 23.37 -13.02 -6.28
CA LYS A 32 22.50 -13.88 -7.10
C LYS A 32 21.01 -13.48 -6.96
N ALA A 33 20.55 -13.24 -5.72
CA ALA A 33 19.15 -12.92 -5.45
C ALA A 33 18.72 -11.57 -6.04
N LEU A 34 19.62 -10.59 -6.04
CA LEU A 34 19.34 -9.24 -6.52
C LEU A 34 19.89 -8.95 -7.94
N GLY A 35 20.63 -9.88 -8.53
CA GLY A 35 21.24 -9.71 -9.85
C GLY A 35 22.29 -8.59 -9.90
N LEU A 36 23.04 -8.37 -8.80
CA LEU A 36 23.95 -7.25 -8.64
C LEU A 36 25.16 -7.34 -9.56
N LYS A 37 25.63 -6.16 -9.96
CA LYS A 37 26.84 -5.93 -10.76
C LYS A 37 27.77 -4.95 -10.08
N ASN A 38 29.02 -4.93 -10.52
CA ASN A 38 29.99 -3.93 -10.07
C ASN A 38 29.46 -2.51 -10.34
N GLY A 39 29.57 -1.65 -9.36
CA GLY A 39 29.07 -0.27 -9.38
C GLY A 39 27.63 -0.10 -8.88
N ASP A 40 26.89 -1.17 -8.62
CA ASP A 40 25.51 -1.08 -8.15
C ASP A 40 25.43 -0.52 -6.72
N PHE A 41 24.40 0.31 -6.51
CA PHE A 41 24.02 0.83 -5.20
C PHE A 41 22.70 0.18 -4.77
N VAL A 42 22.65 -0.32 -3.54
CA VAL A 42 21.49 -1.00 -2.98
C VAL A 42 20.96 -0.23 -1.77
N GLY A 43 19.71 0.22 -1.87
CA GLY A 43 18.96 0.75 -0.75
C GLY A 43 18.04 -0.34 -0.16
N LEU A 44 18.03 -0.45 1.15
CA LEU A 44 17.26 -1.44 1.89
C LEU A 44 16.36 -0.77 2.93
N ALA A 45 15.19 -1.33 3.12
CA ALA A 45 14.29 -0.94 4.18
C ALA A 45 13.93 -2.17 5.02
N ALA A 46 13.97 -2.02 6.35
CA ALA A 46 13.61 -3.08 7.27
C ALA A 46 12.76 -2.53 8.42
N GLY A 47 11.80 -3.32 8.87
CA GLY A 47 10.87 -2.94 9.93
C GLY A 47 9.55 -3.69 9.79
N LYS A 48 8.50 -3.19 10.44
CA LYS A 48 7.15 -3.64 10.18
C LYS A 48 6.80 -3.40 8.70
N LYS A 49 5.97 -4.25 8.11
CA LYS A 49 5.63 -4.26 6.67
C LYS A 49 5.35 -2.86 6.12
N LEU A 50 4.41 -2.13 6.71
CA LEU A 50 4.02 -0.80 6.24
C LEU A 50 5.16 0.23 6.34
N GLU A 51 5.92 0.24 7.44
CA GLU A 51 7.05 1.15 7.61
C GLU A 51 8.18 0.87 6.62
N ALA A 52 8.46 -0.42 6.37
CA ALA A 52 9.45 -0.83 5.39
C ALA A 52 9.03 -0.42 3.97
N GLN A 53 7.76 -0.62 3.62
CA GLN A 53 7.20 -0.22 2.33
C GLN A 53 7.24 1.31 2.13
N LYS A 54 6.83 2.10 3.14
CA LYS A 54 6.92 3.57 3.11
C LYS A 54 8.37 4.04 2.91
N THR A 55 9.34 3.41 3.60
CA THR A 55 10.76 3.73 3.47
C THR A 55 11.32 3.36 2.11
N ALA A 56 10.99 2.17 1.60
CA ALA A 56 11.39 1.72 0.26
C ALA A 56 10.82 2.64 -0.84
N GLY A 57 9.57 3.09 -0.69
CA GLY A 57 8.94 4.06 -1.59
C GLY A 57 9.69 5.40 -1.65
N VAL A 58 10.16 5.90 -0.52
CA VAL A 58 11.03 7.11 -0.48
C VAL A 58 12.34 6.86 -1.21
N TYR A 59 13.02 5.74 -0.96
CA TYR A 59 14.24 5.37 -1.67
C TYR A 59 14.04 5.29 -3.18
N ARG A 60 12.98 4.62 -3.62
CA ARG A 60 12.66 4.50 -5.04
C ARG A 60 12.56 5.88 -5.71
N LYS A 61 11.84 6.81 -5.08
CA LYS A 61 11.67 8.18 -5.61
C LYS A 61 13.00 8.95 -5.65
N LEU A 62 13.78 8.92 -4.57
CA LEU A 62 15.05 9.64 -4.47
C LEU A 62 16.10 9.08 -5.44
N LEU A 63 16.25 7.77 -5.51
CA LEU A 63 17.20 7.13 -6.42
C LEU A 63 16.81 7.30 -7.88
N GLY A 64 15.51 7.21 -8.20
CA GLY A 64 14.99 7.49 -9.54
C GLY A 64 15.30 8.92 -9.97
N ALA A 65 15.02 9.90 -9.11
CA ALA A 65 15.28 11.31 -9.41
C ALA A 65 16.78 11.64 -9.53
N ALA A 66 17.65 10.94 -8.80
CA ALA A 66 19.09 11.14 -8.84
C ALA A 66 19.76 10.49 -10.07
N SER A 67 19.06 9.63 -10.80
CA SER A 67 19.62 8.89 -11.92
C SER A 67 18.89 9.20 -13.22
N GLU A 68 19.40 10.15 -14.00
CA GLU A 68 18.84 10.48 -15.32
C GLU A 68 18.80 9.28 -16.29
N LYS A 69 19.68 8.29 -16.11
CA LYS A 69 19.73 7.07 -16.93
C LYS A 69 18.51 6.18 -16.75
N HIS A 70 17.86 6.25 -15.59
CA HIS A 70 16.73 5.39 -15.23
C HIS A 70 15.38 6.10 -15.36
N MET A 71 15.38 7.37 -15.70
CA MET A 71 14.17 8.14 -15.98
C MET A 71 13.98 8.31 -17.48
N LYS A 72 12.88 7.79 -17.99
CA LYS A 72 12.44 8.09 -19.35
C LYS A 72 12.00 9.55 -19.42
N LYS A 73 12.36 10.24 -20.51
CA LYS A 73 11.95 11.63 -20.79
C LYS A 73 10.86 11.62 -21.87
N ASP A 74 10.02 12.62 -21.85
CA ASP A 74 9.00 12.88 -22.88
C ASP A 74 8.06 11.68 -23.14
N CYS A 75 7.67 10.98 -22.07
CA CYS A 75 6.74 9.87 -22.14
C CYS A 75 5.72 9.89 -21.00
N TYR A 76 4.60 9.22 -21.22
CA TYR A 76 3.56 9.00 -20.21
C TYR A 76 3.51 7.50 -19.89
N GLU A 77 3.85 7.15 -18.66
CA GLU A 77 3.82 5.77 -18.17
C GLU A 77 2.69 5.64 -17.15
N PHE A 78 1.73 4.76 -17.47
CA PHE A 78 0.54 4.55 -16.64
C PHE A 78 0.67 3.27 -15.82
N CYS A 79 0.10 3.28 -14.63
CA CYS A 79 -0.12 2.08 -13.83
C CYS A 79 -1.41 2.18 -13.02
N TRP A 80 -1.97 1.03 -12.69
CA TRP A 80 -3.03 0.90 -11.70
C TRP A 80 -2.42 0.56 -10.36
N ILE A 81 -2.87 1.27 -9.32
CA ILE A 81 -2.68 0.85 -7.93
C ILE A 81 -3.99 0.19 -7.51
N VAL A 82 -3.92 -1.01 -7.00
CA VAL A 82 -5.08 -1.83 -6.62
C VAL A 82 -4.87 -2.48 -5.25
N ASP A 83 -5.88 -3.17 -4.76
CA ASP A 83 -5.81 -3.92 -3.51
C ASP A 83 -5.43 -3.06 -2.31
N PHE A 84 -6.14 -1.95 -2.15
CA PHE A 84 -5.98 -1.07 -1.00
C PHE A 84 -6.41 -1.79 0.28
N PRO A 85 -5.69 -1.59 1.40
CA PRO A 85 -6.19 -2.02 2.71
C PRO A 85 -7.54 -1.37 3.00
N MET A 86 -8.51 -2.15 3.51
CA MET A 86 -9.80 -1.60 3.92
C MET A 86 -9.69 -0.82 5.23
N TYR A 87 -8.90 -1.34 6.15
CA TYR A 87 -8.72 -0.78 7.48
C TYR A 87 -7.25 -0.56 7.82
N GLU A 88 -7.02 0.35 8.76
CA GLU A 88 -5.72 0.60 9.37
C GLU A 88 -5.89 0.93 10.85
N ILE A 89 -4.79 0.94 11.58
CA ILE A 89 -4.77 1.49 12.94
C ILE A 89 -4.44 2.97 12.84
N GLY A 90 -5.34 3.82 13.31
CA GLY A 90 -5.16 5.26 13.32
C GLY A 90 -3.89 5.66 14.07
N GLU A 91 -3.07 6.53 13.45
CA GLU A 91 -1.79 6.93 14.06
C GLU A 91 -1.99 7.72 15.37
N GLU A 92 -3.09 8.45 15.49
CA GLU A 92 -3.41 9.28 16.66
C GLU A 92 -4.36 8.57 17.63
N SER A 93 -5.40 7.91 17.11
CA SER A 93 -6.42 7.24 17.92
C SER A 93 -5.94 5.90 18.49
N GLY A 94 -5.08 5.19 17.78
CA GLY A 94 -4.70 3.81 18.07
C GLY A 94 -5.83 2.80 17.85
N GLU A 95 -6.97 3.23 17.30
CA GLU A 95 -8.14 2.41 17.04
C GLU A 95 -8.21 1.97 15.57
N LEU A 96 -9.07 0.98 15.29
CA LEU A 96 -9.33 0.53 13.93
C LEU A 96 -10.13 1.61 13.18
N GLU A 97 -9.62 2.04 12.04
CA GLU A 97 -10.24 3.04 11.17
C GLU A 97 -10.28 2.56 9.71
N PHE A 98 -11.14 3.16 8.89
CA PHE A 98 -11.05 2.97 7.44
C PHE A 98 -9.78 3.63 6.89
N CYS A 99 -9.03 2.88 6.06
CA CYS A 99 -7.75 3.36 5.52
C CYS A 99 -7.94 4.56 4.57
N HIS A 100 -8.88 4.46 3.61
CA HIS A 100 -9.13 5.50 2.59
C HIS A 100 -10.62 5.77 2.40
N ASN A 101 -11.30 4.94 1.60
CA ASN A 101 -12.70 5.12 1.26
C ASN A 101 -13.59 4.10 1.99
N PRO A 102 -14.39 4.53 2.99
CA PRO A 102 -15.23 3.63 3.77
C PRO A 102 -16.35 2.96 2.96
N PHE A 103 -16.63 3.49 1.77
CA PHE A 103 -17.70 2.99 0.90
C PHE A 103 -17.22 2.02 -0.18
N SER A 104 -15.98 1.58 -0.12
CA SER A 104 -15.45 0.54 -0.99
C SER A 104 -15.93 -0.84 -0.55
N MET A 105 -16.21 -1.72 -1.52
CA MET A 105 -16.57 -3.10 -1.25
C MET A 105 -15.35 -3.86 -0.72
N PRO A 106 -15.44 -4.53 0.44
CA PRO A 106 -14.38 -5.41 0.91
C PRO A 106 -14.25 -6.64 0.00
N GLN A 107 -13.03 -7.02 -0.31
CA GLN A 107 -12.76 -8.29 -0.99
C GLN A 107 -13.15 -9.45 -0.07
N GLY A 108 -13.89 -10.42 -0.60
CA GLY A 108 -14.47 -11.50 0.19
C GLY A 108 -15.79 -11.16 0.89
N GLY A 109 -16.24 -9.88 0.81
CA GLY A 109 -17.57 -9.46 1.29
C GLY A 109 -17.83 -9.79 2.76
N MET A 110 -19.04 -10.29 3.06
CA MET A 110 -19.47 -10.60 4.42
C MET A 110 -18.61 -11.68 5.09
N ASP A 111 -18.11 -12.66 4.33
CA ASP A 111 -17.27 -13.72 4.88
C ASP A 111 -15.94 -13.15 5.41
N ALA A 112 -15.30 -12.28 4.65
CA ALA A 112 -14.08 -11.62 5.09
C ALA A 112 -14.29 -10.77 6.35
N LEU A 113 -15.39 -10.00 6.40
CA LEU A 113 -15.73 -9.17 7.56
C LEU A 113 -16.00 -9.97 8.84
N ASN A 114 -16.46 -11.21 8.71
CA ASN A 114 -16.76 -12.06 9.85
C ASN A 114 -15.57 -12.93 10.32
N ASN A 115 -14.68 -13.31 9.41
CA ASN A 115 -13.73 -14.39 9.64
C ASN A 115 -12.25 -14.01 9.48
N GLN A 116 -11.94 -12.85 8.88
CA GLN A 116 -10.55 -12.40 8.68
C GLN A 116 -10.15 -11.34 9.71
N ASP A 117 -8.85 -11.19 9.91
CA ASP A 117 -8.32 -10.02 10.62
C ASP A 117 -8.65 -8.76 9.79
N PRO A 118 -9.32 -7.75 10.37
CA PRO A 118 -9.64 -6.52 9.66
C PRO A 118 -8.44 -5.86 8.95
N LEU A 119 -7.25 -5.95 9.52
CA LEU A 119 -6.02 -5.39 8.94
C LEU A 119 -5.50 -6.14 7.70
N GLU A 120 -6.01 -7.33 7.43
CA GLU A 120 -5.69 -8.14 6.25
C GLU A 120 -6.77 -8.05 5.16
N ILE A 121 -7.91 -7.40 5.45
CA ILE A 121 -9.00 -7.21 4.47
C ILE A 121 -8.60 -6.13 3.47
N LEU A 122 -8.67 -6.46 2.18
CA LEU A 122 -8.46 -5.54 1.09
C LEU A 122 -9.80 -5.00 0.57
N ALA A 123 -9.77 -3.82 -0.04
CA ALA A 123 -10.93 -3.21 -0.68
C ALA A 123 -10.79 -3.23 -2.21
N TYR A 124 -11.91 -3.32 -2.93
CA TYR A 124 -11.96 -3.09 -4.37
C TYR A 124 -11.88 -1.58 -4.65
N GLN A 125 -10.71 -1.02 -4.36
CA GLN A 125 -10.36 0.37 -4.64
C GLN A 125 -9.19 0.40 -5.62
N TYR A 126 -9.13 1.41 -6.46
CA TYR A 126 -8.10 1.55 -7.48
C TYR A 126 -7.79 3.01 -7.79
N ASP A 127 -6.53 3.28 -8.10
CA ASP A 127 -6.06 4.58 -8.60
C ASP A 127 -5.38 4.39 -9.95
N LEU A 128 -5.68 5.28 -10.89
CA LEU A 128 -4.92 5.42 -12.13
C LEU A 128 -3.81 6.44 -11.90
N VAL A 129 -2.58 6.02 -12.07
CA VAL A 129 -1.38 6.84 -11.86
C VAL A 129 -0.61 6.99 -13.14
N CYS A 130 -0.17 8.22 -13.44
CA CYS A 130 0.73 8.52 -14.55
C CYS A 130 1.98 9.23 -14.04
N ASN A 131 3.15 8.71 -14.35
CA ASN A 131 4.44 9.27 -13.93
C ASN A 131 4.54 9.59 -12.43
N GLY A 132 3.88 8.79 -11.58
CA GLY A 132 3.84 8.99 -10.14
C GLY A 132 2.82 10.01 -9.63
N VAL A 133 1.96 10.52 -10.52
CA VAL A 133 0.85 11.41 -10.18
C VAL A 133 -0.46 10.65 -10.33
N GLU A 134 -1.28 10.65 -9.27
CA GLU A 134 -2.64 10.12 -9.32
C GLU A 134 -3.51 11.01 -10.21
N LEU A 135 -4.06 10.43 -11.28
CA LEU A 135 -4.96 11.11 -12.21
C LEU A 135 -6.42 10.91 -11.85
N SER A 136 -6.76 9.74 -11.33
CA SER A 136 -8.13 9.38 -11.00
C SER A 136 -8.11 8.27 -9.96
N SER A 137 -9.11 8.27 -9.08
CA SER A 137 -9.36 7.19 -8.14
C SER A 137 -10.79 6.68 -8.28
N GLY A 138 -11.01 5.45 -7.87
CA GLY A 138 -12.34 4.84 -7.88
C GLY A 138 -12.41 3.62 -6.99
N ALA A 139 -13.62 3.08 -6.88
CA ALA A 139 -13.88 1.85 -6.15
C ALA A 139 -15.14 1.16 -6.69
N VAL A 140 -15.21 -0.14 -6.52
CA VAL A 140 -16.51 -0.82 -6.50
C VAL A 140 -17.17 -0.45 -5.19
N ARG A 141 -18.34 0.19 -5.24
CA ARG A 141 -19.03 0.63 -4.03
C ARG A 141 -19.57 -0.55 -3.25
N ASN A 142 -19.55 -0.42 -1.93
CA ASN A 142 -20.22 -1.36 -1.03
C ASN A 142 -21.71 -1.12 -1.10
N HIS A 143 -22.33 -1.66 -2.16
CA HIS A 143 -23.73 -1.47 -2.54
C HIS A 143 -24.70 -2.44 -1.85
N ASP A 144 -24.17 -3.36 -1.08
CA ASP A 144 -24.96 -4.26 -0.24
C ASP A 144 -25.14 -3.61 1.14
N PRO A 145 -26.38 -3.27 1.57
CA PRO A 145 -26.61 -2.60 2.84
C PRO A 145 -26.13 -3.40 4.06
N GLU A 146 -26.23 -4.73 4.03
CA GLU A 146 -25.83 -5.58 5.15
C GLU A 146 -24.31 -5.61 5.28
N ILE A 147 -23.58 -5.77 4.16
CA ILE A 147 -22.11 -5.70 4.11
C ILE A 147 -21.63 -4.31 4.53
N MET A 148 -22.32 -3.25 4.09
CA MET A 148 -21.98 -1.88 4.48
C MET A 148 -22.10 -1.67 5.98
N ILE A 149 -23.23 -2.05 6.59
CA ILE A 149 -23.42 -1.95 8.03
C ILE A 149 -22.34 -2.73 8.76
N LYS A 150 -22.10 -3.98 8.37
CA LYS A 150 -21.07 -4.82 8.98
C LYS A 150 -19.67 -4.21 8.91
N ALA A 151 -19.31 -3.62 7.77
CA ALA A 151 -18.03 -2.94 7.59
C ALA A 151 -17.88 -1.74 8.56
N PHE A 152 -18.94 -0.96 8.76
CA PHE A 152 -18.95 0.17 9.69
C PHE A 152 -18.96 -0.27 11.16
N GLU A 153 -19.62 -1.38 11.50
CA GLU A 153 -19.60 -1.94 12.87
C GLU A 153 -18.18 -2.25 13.36
N LEU A 154 -17.28 -2.71 12.48
CA LEU A 154 -15.89 -3.00 12.84
C LEU A 154 -15.13 -1.77 13.32
N VAL A 155 -15.52 -0.59 12.88
CA VAL A 155 -14.95 0.70 13.35
C VAL A 155 -15.83 1.41 14.38
N GLY A 156 -16.75 0.68 15.01
CA GLY A 156 -17.59 1.19 16.10
C GLY A 156 -18.79 2.05 15.67
N LEU A 157 -19.17 2.03 14.39
CA LEU A 157 -20.33 2.74 13.86
C LEU A 157 -21.45 1.75 13.52
N GLY A 158 -22.51 1.72 14.31
CA GLY A 158 -23.65 0.82 14.09
C GLY A 158 -24.60 1.28 12.97
N GLU A 159 -25.60 0.45 12.70
CA GLU A 159 -26.62 0.71 11.67
C GLU A 159 -27.29 2.09 11.83
N ALA A 160 -27.58 2.50 13.07
CA ALA A 160 -28.20 3.80 13.35
C ALA A 160 -27.28 4.96 12.93
N ASP A 161 -25.98 4.83 13.15
CA ASP A 161 -24.98 5.83 12.74
C ASP A 161 -24.89 5.94 11.22
N VAL A 162 -24.87 4.79 10.53
CA VAL A 162 -24.82 4.74 9.06
C VAL A 162 -26.07 5.41 8.46
N LYS A 163 -27.24 5.09 8.98
CA LYS A 163 -28.51 5.71 8.54
C LYS A 163 -28.57 7.20 8.81
N ALA A 164 -28.06 7.63 9.94
CA ALA A 164 -28.07 9.07 10.32
C ALA A 164 -27.03 9.88 9.54
N LYS A 165 -25.83 9.34 9.36
CA LYS A 165 -24.72 10.05 8.70
C LYS A 165 -24.78 10.00 7.19
N PHE A 166 -25.27 8.89 6.62
CA PHE A 166 -25.26 8.61 5.18
C PHE A 166 -26.63 8.19 4.62
N PRO A 167 -27.75 8.88 4.95
CA PRO A 167 -29.09 8.42 4.63
C PRO A 167 -29.34 8.26 3.13
N ALA A 168 -28.83 9.16 2.31
CA ALA A 168 -29.05 9.13 0.87
C ALA A 168 -28.44 7.89 0.22
N MET A 169 -27.19 7.57 0.59
CA MET A 169 -26.46 6.42 0.06
C MET A 169 -27.07 5.11 0.56
N TYR A 170 -27.31 5.01 1.86
CA TYR A 170 -27.94 3.82 2.45
C TYR A 170 -29.29 3.50 1.79
N ASN A 171 -30.16 4.52 1.69
CA ASN A 171 -31.46 4.33 1.05
C ASN A 171 -31.34 3.93 -0.43
N ALA A 172 -30.42 4.56 -1.18
CA ALA A 172 -30.22 4.19 -2.59
C ALA A 172 -29.83 2.71 -2.74
N PHE A 173 -28.93 2.22 -1.90
CA PHE A 173 -28.54 0.80 -1.93
C PHE A 173 -29.65 -0.15 -1.48
N CYS A 174 -30.48 0.27 -0.52
CA CYS A 174 -31.68 -0.51 -0.17
C CYS A 174 -32.69 -0.63 -1.33
N TYR A 175 -32.69 0.33 -2.27
CA TYR A 175 -33.48 0.28 -3.50
C TYR A 175 -32.77 -0.45 -4.66
N GLY A 176 -31.54 -0.95 -4.44
CA GLY A 176 -30.79 -1.69 -5.45
C GLY A 176 -29.99 -0.79 -6.40
N ALA A 177 -29.54 0.37 -5.93
CA ALA A 177 -28.59 1.18 -6.72
C ALA A 177 -27.33 0.36 -7.02
N PRO A 178 -26.79 0.43 -8.25
CA PRO A 178 -25.56 -0.29 -8.61
C PRO A 178 -24.34 0.29 -7.90
N PRO A 179 -23.25 -0.51 -7.84
CA PRO A 179 -21.97 -0.06 -7.27
C PRO A 179 -21.32 1.06 -8.06
#